data_774918297a0a0fff741123f4857ff14b
#
_entry.id   774918297a0a0fff741123f4857ff14b
#
_cell.length_a   1.000
_cell.length_b   1.000
_cell.length_c   1.000
_cell.angle_alpha   90.00
_cell.angle_beta   90.00
_cell.angle_gamma   90.00
#
_symmetry.space_group_name_H-M   'P 1'
#
loop_
_entity.id
_entity.type
_entity.pdbx_description
1 polymer ?
#
loop_
_entity_poly.entity_id
_entity_poly.type
_entity_poly.pdbx_seq_one_letter_code
_entity_poly.pdbx_strand_id
1 'polypeptide(L)'
;MYVAVPVAILALVKVLPLSTGVKTALLVLAISAGAPLLPRKLMPLGREGYVFSLVVTSSLLAVVAVPAWLAVLSAHFGRETAVTPGAVALAIARTFLAPLLLGMLARWPLGRMADRLSDALLKGVGAVLLVCGAGLLVLEAGVLWEVGWRPFLALAGLTLVALLVGHALGGPDPDDRTALAVCCATRHIGIAILAASVAPG
;
A
#
# COMPACT_ATOMS: atom_id res chain seq x y z
N MET A 1 1.68 -1.12 11.53
CA MET A 1 1.75 -0.91 10.08
C MET A 1 1.79 0.58 9.73
N TYR A 2 0.75 1.37 10.01
CA TYR A 2 0.67 2.83 9.67
C TYR A 2 1.49 3.77 10.57
N VAL A 3 2.13 3.30 11.61
CA VAL A 3 3.03 4.10 12.47
C VAL A 3 4.45 3.58 12.39
N ALA A 4 4.66 2.32 12.75
CA ALA A 4 5.99 1.74 12.86
C ALA A 4 6.78 1.76 11.53
N VAL A 5 6.14 1.38 10.41
CA VAL A 5 6.81 1.37 9.10
C VAL A 5 7.15 2.78 8.61
N PRO A 6 6.23 3.76 8.59
CA PRO A 6 6.57 5.13 8.20
C PRO A 6 7.66 5.77 9.07
N VAL A 7 7.62 5.57 10.39
CA VAL A 7 8.65 6.08 11.31
C VAL A 7 10.01 5.44 11.02
N ALA A 8 10.07 4.12 10.83
CA ALA A 8 11.31 3.42 10.51
C ALA A 8 11.89 3.90 9.16
N ILE A 9 11.03 4.11 8.16
CA ILE A 9 11.47 4.60 6.85
C ILE A 9 11.88 6.08 6.91
N LEU A 10 11.20 6.90 7.70
CA LEU A 10 11.61 8.28 7.92
C LEU A 10 13.02 8.35 8.54
N ALA A 11 13.33 7.48 9.50
CA ALA A 11 14.68 7.37 10.06
C ALA A 11 15.69 6.89 9.01
N LEU A 12 15.34 5.87 8.23
CA LEU A 12 16.20 5.31 7.18
C LEU A 12 16.55 6.35 6.10
N VAL A 13 15.56 7.11 5.65
CA VAL A 13 15.71 8.16 4.63
C VAL A 13 16.63 9.30 5.09
N LYS A 14 16.69 9.58 6.40
CA LYS A 14 17.64 10.58 6.96
C LYS A 14 19.09 10.13 6.88
N VAL A 15 19.34 8.84 7.02
CA VAL A 15 20.70 8.26 7.04
C VAL A 15 21.21 7.98 5.63
N LEU A 16 20.34 7.57 4.72
CA LEU A 16 20.73 7.17 3.37
C LEU A 16 20.96 8.38 2.44
N PRO A 17 22.10 8.42 1.70
CA PRO A 17 22.37 9.44 0.70
C PRO A 17 21.59 9.16 -0.60
N LEU A 18 20.27 9.41 -0.57
CA LEU A 18 19.36 9.24 -1.70
C LEU A 18 18.94 10.60 -2.25
N SER A 19 18.58 10.65 -3.53
CA SER A 19 17.98 11.84 -4.14
C SER A 19 16.64 12.19 -3.48
N THR A 20 16.27 13.47 -3.51
CA THR A 20 15.02 13.95 -2.89
C THR A 20 13.79 13.21 -3.45
N GLY A 21 13.73 12.98 -4.77
CA GLY A 21 12.63 12.23 -5.39
C GLY A 21 12.51 10.80 -4.87
N VAL A 22 13.65 10.08 -4.71
CA VAL A 22 13.64 8.71 -4.15
C VAL A 22 13.22 8.72 -2.68
N LYS A 23 13.66 9.70 -1.90
CA LYS A 23 13.24 9.86 -0.50
C LYS A 23 11.73 10.07 -0.39
N THR A 24 11.18 10.97 -1.19
CA THR A 24 9.73 11.23 -1.26
C THR A 24 8.97 9.97 -1.67
N ALA A 25 9.41 9.27 -2.72
CA ALA A 25 8.78 8.04 -3.18
C ALA A 25 8.76 6.95 -2.11
N LEU A 26 9.87 6.75 -1.38
CA LEU A 26 9.94 5.79 -0.27
C LEU A 26 8.98 6.12 0.87
N LEU A 27 8.87 7.40 1.24
CA LEU A 27 7.95 7.86 2.28
C LEU A 27 6.49 7.69 1.84
N VAL A 28 6.17 8.05 0.60
CA VAL A 28 4.85 7.82 0.02
C VAL A 28 4.50 6.34 0.00
N LEU A 29 5.43 5.47 -0.40
CA LEU A 29 5.24 4.03 -0.32
C LEU A 29 5.10 3.54 1.13
N ALA A 30 5.85 4.09 2.08
CA ALA A 30 5.76 3.68 3.48
C ALA A 30 4.39 3.94 4.09
N ILE A 31 3.73 5.05 3.74
CA ILE A 31 2.38 5.39 4.23
C ILE A 31 1.26 4.68 3.47
N SER A 32 1.50 4.16 2.26
CA SER A 32 0.52 3.47 1.41
C SER A 32 0.47 1.96 1.65
N ALA A 33 0.44 1.54 2.92
CA ALA A 33 0.36 0.12 3.30
C ALA A 33 -1.01 -0.50 2.97
N GLY A 34 -1.00 -1.81 2.71
CA GLY A 34 -2.20 -2.60 2.40
C GLY A 34 -2.64 -2.53 0.94
N ALA A 35 -2.79 -3.65 0.27
CA ALA A 35 -3.24 -3.73 -1.12
C ALA A 35 -4.62 -4.37 -1.23
N PRO A 36 -5.48 -3.94 -2.16
CA PRO A 36 -6.85 -4.47 -2.32
C PRO A 36 -6.89 -5.95 -2.73
N LEU A 37 -5.82 -6.47 -3.33
CA LEU A 37 -5.69 -7.88 -3.73
C LEU A 37 -5.21 -8.80 -2.59
N LEU A 38 -4.89 -8.24 -1.43
CA LEU A 38 -4.41 -8.95 -0.25
C LEU A 38 -5.35 -10.05 0.26
N PRO A 39 -6.69 -9.86 0.37
CA PRO A 39 -7.54 -10.87 0.97
C PRO A 39 -7.36 -12.25 0.35
N ARG A 40 -7.33 -12.33 -0.97
CA ARG A 40 -7.17 -13.60 -1.70
C ARG A 40 -5.81 -14.27 -1.47
N LYS A 41 -4.75 -13.47 -1.32
CA LYS A 41 -3.40 -13.98 -1.07
C LYS A 41 -3.15 -14.32 0.40
N LEU A 42 -3.83 -13.63 1.31
CA LEU A 42 -3.68 -13.84 2.75
C LEU A 42 -4.57 -14.93 3.31
N MET A 43 -5.74 -15.21 2.70
CA MET A 43 -6.64 -16.27 3.15
C MET A 43 -5.98 -17.64 3.32
N PRO A 44 -5.06 -18.08 2.44
CA PRO A 44 -4.33 -19.33 2.65
C PRO A 44 -3.23 -19.25 3.72
N LEU A 45 -2.85 -18.04 4.15
CA LEU A 45 -1.70 -17.79 5.04
C LEU A 45 -2.10 -17.53 6.49
N GLY A 46 -3.38 -17.27 6.76
CA GLY A 46 -3.86 -16.93 8.09
C GLY A 46 -5.31 -17.35 8.30
N ARG A 47 -5.79 -17.21 9.54
CA ARG A 47 -7.19 -17.51 9.86
C ARG A 47 -8.12 -16.56 9.11
N GLU A 48 -9.15 -17.10 8.46
CA GLU A 48 -10.07 -16.32 7.60
C GLU A 48 -10.66 -15.09 8.31
N GLY A 49 -11.12 -15.24 9.56
CA GLY A 49 -11.65 -14.13 10.35
C GLY A 49 -10.62 -13.06 10.68
N TYR A 50 -9.37 -13.44 10.95
CA TYR A 50 -8.28 -12.51 11.19
C TYR A 50 -7.92 -11.74 9.93
N VAL A 51 -7.74 -12.43 8.81
CA VAL A 51 -7.42 -11.82 7.51
C VAL A 51 -8.51 -10.83 7.08
N PHE A 52 -9.80 -11.20 7.23
CA PHE A 52 -10.90 -10.31 6.93
C PHE A 52 -10.88 -9.05 7.80
N SER A 53 -10.76 -9.20 9.13
CA SER A 53 -10.64 -8.08 10.06
C SER A 53 -9.45 -7.18 9.75
N LEU A 54 -8.30 -7.79 9.41
CA LEU A 54 -7.08 -7.06 9.06
C LEU A 54 -7.28 -6.19 7.82
N VAL A 55 -7.93 -6.73 6.79
CA VAL A 55 -8.21 -5.98 5.54
C VAL A 55 -9.19 -4.84 5.80
N VAL A 56 -10.30 -5.09 6.47
CA VAL A 56 -11.30 -4.06 6.78
C VAL A 56 -10.70 -2.97 7.66
N THR A 57 -10.04 -3.34 8.76
CA THR A 57 -9.44 -2.39 9.70
C THR A 57 -8.33 -1.57 9.02
N SER A 58 -7.47 -2.23 8.21
CA SER A 58 -6.41 -1.51 7.50
C SER A 58 -6.97 -0.53 6.48
N SER A 59 -8.07 -0.88 5.82
CA SER A 59 -8.75 -0.01 4.85
C SER A 59 -9.36 1.23 5.50
N LEU A 60 -10.06 1.05 6.62
CA LEU A 60 -10.63 2.15 7.38
C LEU A 60 -9.54 3.06 7.95
N LEU A 61 -8.46 2.45 8.47
CA LEU A 61 -7.35 3.20 9.04
C LEU A 61 -6.58 3.99 7.96
N ALA A 62 -6.51 3.50 6.72
CA ALA A 62 -5.88 4.21 5.61
C ALA A 62 -6.51 5.58 5.34
N VAL A 63 -7.83 5.69 5.44
CA VAL A 63 -8.58 6.93 5.21
C VAL A 63 -8.13 8.06 6.16
N VAL A 64 -7.73 7.71 7.36
CA VAL A 64 -7.27 8.66 8.39
C VAL A 64 -5.74 8.76 8.41
N ALA A 65 -5.05 7.63 8.39
CA ALA A 65 -3.60 7.58 8.57
C ALA A 65 -2.84 8.20 7.39
N VAL A 66 -3.29 7.99 6.16
CA VAL A 66 -2.58 8.53 4.97
C VAL A 66 -2.63 10.05 4.94
N PRO A 67 -3.80 10.73 5.08
CA PRO A 67 -3.84 12.19 5.15
C PRO A 67 -3.07 12.75 6.34
N ALA A 68 -3.14 12.11 7.51
CA ALA A 68 -2.40 12.53 8.69
C ALA A 68 -0.88 12.49 8.44
N TRP A 69 -0.37 11.42 7.85
CA TRP A 69 1.05 11.32 7.49
C TRP A 69 1.46 12.32 6.41
N LEU A 70 0.61 12.58 5.40
CA LEU A 70 0.90 13.61 4.40
C LEU A 70 1.00 15.00 5.05
N ALA A 71 0.13 15.32 6.01
CA ALA A 71 0.21 16.56 6.77
C ALA A 71 1.50 16.65 7.61
N VAL A 72 1.90 15.56 8.28
CA VAL A 72 3.16 15.50 9.06
C VAL A 72 4.37 15.65 8.15
N LEU A 73 4.38 14.97 7.01
CA LEU A 73 5.50 15.03 6.07
C LEU A 73 5.63 16.41 5.42
N SER A 74 4.51 17.04 5.03
CA SER A 74 4.54 18.40 4.48
C SER A 74 5.06 19.42 5.50
N ALA A 75 4.61 19.34 6.74
CA ALA A 75 5.11 20.20 7.82
C ALA A 75 6.62 19.95 8.09
N HIS A 76 7.07 18.70 8.03
CA HIS A 76 8.47 18.35 8.31
C HIS A 76 9.43 18.79 7.18
N PHE A 77 8.99 18.73 5.93
CA PHE A 77 9.80 19.13 4.78
C PHE A 77 9.59 20.58 4.34
N GLY A 78 8.78 21.35 5.09
CA GLY A 78 8.55 22.78 4.83
C GLY A 78 7.88 23.06 3.49
N ARG A 79 7.10 22.10 2.97
CA ARG A 79 6.44 22.20 1.68
C ARG A 79 4.92 22.15 1.88
N GLU A 80 4.23 23.16 1.39
CA GLU A 80 2.77 23.17 1.40
C GLU A 80 2.24 22.15 0.42
N THR A 81 1.41 21.21 0.91
CA THR A 81 0.65 20.32 0.03
C THR A 81 -0.47 21.14 -0.61
N ALA A 82 -0.53 21.14 -1.95
CA ALA A 82 -1.58 21.83 -2.70
C ALA A 82 -2.98 21.25 -2.46
N VAL A 83 -3.07 20.11 -1.75
CA VAL A 83 -4.32 19.37 -1.54
C VAL A 83 -4.59 19.21 -0.04
N THR A 84 -5.82 19.53 0.35
CA THR A 84 -6.25 19.40 1.75
C THR A 84 -6.32 17.95 2.19
N PRO A 85 -6.00 17.62 3.46
CA PRO A 85 -6.13 16.26 3.99
C PRO A 85 -7.51 15.64 3.76
N GLY A 86 -8.56 16.47 3.79
CA GLY A 86 -9.93 16.04 3.51
C GLY A 86 -10.14 15.57 2.07
N ALA A 87 -9.53 16.23 1.09
CA ALA A 87 -9.61 15.81 -0.31
C ALA A 87 -8.91 14.46 -0.53
N VAL A 88 -7.76 14.24 0.13
CA VAL A 88 -7.06 12.96 0.09
C VAL A 88 -7.90 11.85 0.75
N ALA A 89 -8.47 12.12 1.93
CA ALA A 89 -9.35 11.17 2.60
C ALA A 89 -10.56 10.79 1.75
N LEU A 90 -11.19 11.78 1.11
CA LEU A 90 -12.33 11.56 0.22
C LEU A 90 -11.93 10.75 -1.03
N ALA A 91 -10.78 11.03 -1.62
CA ALA A 91 -10.27 10.26 -2.75
C ALA A 91 -10.02 8.79 -2.36
N ILE A 92 -9.38 8.53 -1.21
CA ILE A 92 -9.18 7.17 -0.68
C ILE A 92 -10.53 6.49 -0.41
N ALA A 93 -11.45 7.19 0.22
CA ALA A 93 -12.78 6.64 0.50
C ALA A 93 -13.52 6.26 -0.80
N ARG A 94 -13.48 7.09 -1.83
CA ARG A 94 -14.13 6.80 -3.12
C ARG A 94 -13.44 5.69 -3.89
N THR A 95 -12.11 5.69 -3.94
CA THR A 95 -11.37 4.73 -4.77
C THR A 95 -11.19 3.37 -4.11
N PHE A 96 -11.31 3.29 -2.80
CA PHE A 96 -11.07 2.09 -2.04
C PHE A 96 -12.29 1.63 -1.23
N LEU A 97 -12.85 2.50 -0.37
CA LEU A 97 -13.96 2.13 0.50
C LEU A 97 -15.24 1.88 -0.29
N ALA A 98 -15.54 2.70 -1.29
CA ALA A 98 -16.76 2.55 -2.09
C ALA A 98 -16.77 1.22 -2.87
N PRO A 99 -15.73 0.82 -3.63
CA PRO A 99 -15.69 -0.51 -4.25
C PRO A 99 -15.74 -1.66 -3.26
N LEU A 100 -15.10 -1.54 -2.09
CA LEU A 100 -15.14 -2.55 -1.04
C LEU A 100 -16.58 -2.75 -0.53
N LEU A 101 -17.28 -1.66 -0.19
CA LEU A 101 -18.66 -1.71 0.26
C LEU A 101 -19.60 -2.24 -0.83
N LEU A 102 -19.42 -1.80 -2.08
CA LEU A 102 -20.19 -2.31 -3.22
C LEU A 102 -19.99 -3.81 -3.40
N GLY A 103 -18.75 -4.31 -3.29
CA GLY A 103 -18.43 -5.73 -3.36
C GLY A 103 -19.10 -6.53 -2.23
N MET A 104 -19.10 -6.02 -1.01
CA MET A 104 -19.76 -6.63 0.13
C MET A 104 -21.31 -6.67 -0.06
N LEU A 105 -21.89 -5.58 -0.52
CA LEU A 105 -23.31 -5.48 -0.81
C LEU A 105 -23.74 -6.40 -1.97
N ALA A 106 -22.93 -6.45 -3.03
CA ALA A 106 -23.18 -7.29 -4.19
C ALA A 106 -23.12 -8.79 -3.86
N ARG A 107 -22.34 -9.19 -2.87
CA ARG A 107 -22.26 -10.59 -2.42
C ARG A 107 -23.61 -11.11 -1.92
N TRP A 108 -24.42 -10.26 -1.31
CA TRP A 108 -25.70 -10.65 -0.71
C TRP A 108 -26.70 -11.19 -1.75
N PRO A 109 -27.03 -10.46 -2.85
CA PRO A 109 -27.94 -11.00 -3.87
C PRO A 109 -27.29 -12.02 -4.81
N LEU A 110 -25.98 -11.97 -5.03
CA LEU A 110 -25.28 -12.83 -6.00
C LEU A 110 -24.88 -14.20 -5.43
N GLY A 111 -24.83 -14.38 -4.12
CA GLY A 111 -24.48 -15.65 -3.48
C GLY A 111 -23.22 -16.30 -4.09
N ARG A 112 -23.33 -17.57 -4.52
CA ARG A 112 -22.22 -18.32 -5.14
C ARG A 112 -21.72 -17.76 -6.49
N MET A 113 -22.55 -16.97 -7.18
CA MET A 113 -22.12 -16.31 -8.41
C MET A 113 -21.09 -15.21 -8.12
N ALA A 114 -21.17 -14.56 -6.95
CA ALA A 114 -20.20 -13.56 -6.55
C ALA A 114 -18.76 -14.11 -6.49
N ASP A 115 -18.59 -15.33 -6.01
CA ASP A 115 -17.28 -15.97 -5.89
C ASP A 115 -16.68 -16.24 -7.28
N ARG A 116 -17.47 -16.77 -8.22
CA ARG A 116 -17.02 -17.00 -9.61
C ARG A 116 -16.68 -15.70 -10.34
N LEU A 117 -17.55 -14.68 -10.17
CA LEU A 117 -17.34 -13.36 -10.77
C LEU A 117 -16.10 -12.69 -10.20
N SER A 118 -15.91 -12.74 -8.88
CA SER A 118 -14.73 -12.25 -8.19
C SER A 118 -13.44 -12.90 -8.71
N ASP A 119 -13.45 -14.23 -8.88
CA ASP A 119 -12.32 -14.98 -9.41
C ASP A 119 -11.97 -14.60 -10.84
N ALA A 120 -12.96 -14.44 -11.69
CA ALA A 120 -12.77 -14.02 -13.08
C ALA A 120 -12.23 -12.57 -13.15
N LEU A 121 -12.82 -11.66 -12.39
CA LEU A 121 -12.38 -10.25 -12.31
C LEU A 121 -10.95 -10.13 -11.78
N LEU A 122 -10.62 -10.85 -10.70
CA LEU A 122 -9.27 -10.81 -10.12
C LEU A 122 -8.21 -11.38 -11.06
N LYS A 123 -8.53 -12.44 -11.82
CA LYS A 123 -7.63 -12.98 -12.86
C LYS A 123 -7.44 -11.95 -13.98
N GLY A 124 -8.53 -11.34 -14.47
CA GLY A 124 -8.49 -10.32 -15.52
C GLY A 124 -7.70 -9.08 -15.10
N VAL A 125 -8.02 -8.51 -13.92
CA VAL A 125 -7.29 -7.36 -13.37
C VAL A 125 -5.83 -7.70 -13.12
N GLY A 126 -5.53 -8.90 -12.59
CA GLY A 126 -4.16 -9.36 -12.39
C GLY A 126 -3.36 -9.44 -13.70
N ALA A 127 -3.97 -9.95 -14.78
CA ALA A 127 -3.35 -10.01 -16.10
C ALA A 127 -3.11 -8.60 -16.66
N VAL A 128 -4.09 -7.70 -16.57
CA VAL A 128 -3.95 -6.30 -17.02
C VAL A 128 -2.84 -5.60 -16.25
N LEU A 129 -2.79 -5.73 -14.92
CA LEU A 129 -1.73 -5.14 -14.11
C LEU A 129 -0.34 -5.67 -14.48
N LEU A 130 -0.23 -6.97 -14.79
CA LEU A 130 1.03 -7.58 -15.19
C LEU A 130 1.47 -7.04 -16.54
N VAL A 131 0.58 -6.97 -17.54
CA VAL A 131 0.88 -6.44 -18.86
C VAL A 131 1.23 -4.95 -18.80
N CYS A 132 0.44 -4.14 -18.09
CA CYS A 132 0.72 -2.72 -17.90
C CYS A 132 2.04 -2.50 -17.13
N GLY A 133 2.29 -3.28 -16.07
CA GLY A 133 3.53 -3.19 -15.31
C GLY A 133 4.75 -3.57 -16.13
N ALA A 134 4.67 -4.65 -16.91
CA ALA A 134 5.73 -5.04 -17.82
C ALA A 134 5.95 -3.99 -18.92
N GLY A 135 4.87 -3.45 -19.49
CA GLY A 135 4.93 -2.38 -20.49
C GLY A 135 5.62 -1.13 -19.95
N LEU A 136 5.26 -0.69 -18.73
CA LEU A 136 5.92 0.44 -18.07
C LEU A 136 7.41 0.17 -17.81
N LEU A 137 7.77 -1.03 -17.37
CA LEU A 137 9.17 -1.41 -17.17
C LEU A 137 9.99 -1.34 -18.43
N VAL A 138 9.41 -1.73 -19.58
CA VAL A 138 10.06 -1.66 -20.89
C VAL A 138 10.18 -0.21 -21.38
N LEU A 139 9.11 0.57 -21.25
CA LEU A 139 9.08 1.98 -21.67
C LEU A 139 10.05 2.84 -20.85
N GLU A 140 10.13 2.61 -19.55
CA GLU A 140 10.95 3.38 -18.61
C GLU A 140 12.30 2.72 -18.28
N ALA A 141 12.72 1.73 -19.09
CA ALA A 141 13.98 1.01 -18.85
C ALA A 141 15.19 1.94 -18.82
N GLY A 142 15.21 3.00 -19.65
CA GLY A 142 16.26 4.03 -19.64
C GLY A 142 16.34 4.76 -18.30
N VAL A 143 15.21 5.21 -17.79
CA VAL A 143 15.13 5.90 -16.49
C VAL A 143 15.57 4.98 -15.35
N LEU A 144 15.17 3.69 -15.39
CA LEU A 144 15.59 2.71 -14.40
C LEU A 144 17.11 2.50 -14.39
N TRP A 145 17.73 2.56 -15.55
CA TRP A 145 19.19 2.42 -15.69
C TRP A 145 19.93 3.65 -15.14
N GLU A 146 19.41 4.85 -15.42
CA GLU A 146 19.97 6.12 -14.94
C GLU A 146 19.86 6.29 -13.41
N VAL A 147 18.76 5.82 -12.83
CA VAL A 147 18.49 5.90 -11.38
C VAL A 147 19.45 5.01 -10.57
N GLY A 148 19.99 3.96 -11.19
CA GLY A 148 20.96 3.07 -10.58
C GLY A 148 20.35 2.12 -9.53
N TRP A 149 21.22 1.36 -8.85
CA TRP A 149 20.79 0.27 -7.95
C TRP A 149 20.36 0.71 -6.53
N ARG A 150 20.78 1.90 -6.09
CA ARG A 150 20.52 2.40 -4.73
C ARG A 150 19.03 2.48 -4.35
N PRO A 151 18.12 2.98 -5.20
CA PRO A 151 16.68 2.99 -4.92
C PRO A 151 16.08 1.59 -4.79
N PHE A 152 16.61 0.62 -5.56
CA PHE A 152 16.13 -0.78 -5.45
C PHE A 152 16.53 -1.39 -4.11
N LEU A 153 17.73 -1.11 -3.60
CA LEU A 153 18.12 -1.52 -2.26
C LEU A 153 17.29 -0.83 -1.17
N ALA A 154 16.98 0.44 -1.35
CA ALA A 154 16.13 1.16 -0.43
C ALA A 154 14.69 0.61 -0.41
N LEU A 155 14.16 0.23 -1.58
CA LEU A 155 12.86 -0.44 -1.70
C LEU A 155 12.88 -1.84 -1.07
N ALA A 156 13.94 -2.61 -1.29
CA ALA A 156 14.14 -3.90 -0.62
C ALA A 156 14.23 -3.74 0.90
N GLY A 157 14.95 -2.72 1.37
CA GLY A 157 15.01 -2.33 2.77
C GLY A 157 13.65 -1.97 3.36
N LEU A 158 12.86 -1.16 2.65
CA LEU A 158 11.47 -0.85 3.02
C LEU A 158 10.64 -2.12 3.18
N THR A 159 10.74 -3.02 2.22
CA THR A 159 9.98 -4.28 2.23
C THR A 159 10.41 -5.18 3.40
N LEU A 160 11.72 -5.30 3.63
CA LEU A 160 12.27 -6.07 4.74
C LEU A 160 11.84 -5.50 6.10
N VAL A 161 11.96 -4.19 6.30
CA VAL A 161 11.51 -3.53 7.53
C VAL A 161 10.01 -3.75 7.75
N ALA A 162 9.20 -3.65 6.70
CA ALA A 162 7.76 -3.88 6.79
C ALA A 162 7.42 -5.32 7.16
N LEU A 163 8.12 -6.31 6.58
CA LEU A 163 7.98 -7.73 6.93
C LEU A 163 8.36 -7.99 8.39
N LEU A 164 9.50 -7.46 8.83
CA LEU A 164 9.97 -7.62 10.21
C LEU A 164 9.01 -7.00 11.22
N VAL A 165 8.54 -5.78 10.96
CA VAL A 165 7.55 -5.10 11.81
C VAL A 165 6.24 -5.89 11.86
N GLY A 166 5.75 -6.36 10.73
CA GLY A 166 4.53 -7.17 10.68
C GLY A 166 4.69 -8.50 11.40
N HIS A 167 5.82 -9.18 11.22
CA HIS A 167 6.10 -10.43 11.89
C HIS A 167 6.24 -10.27 13.41
N ALA A 168 6.92 -9.22 13.86
CA ALA A 168 7.11 -8.95 15.29
C ALA A 168 5.80 -8.58 16.02
N LEU A 169 4.88 -7.90 15.32
CA LEU A 169 3.62 -7.42 15.88
C LEU A 169 2.42 -8.35 15.62
N GLY A 170 2.59 -9.45 14.90
CA GLY A 170 1.53 -10.33 14.44
C GLY A 170 0.89 -11.23 15.51
N GLY A 171 1.30 -11.11 16.77
CA GLY A 171 0.74 -11.89 17.87
C GLY A 171 1.39 -13.27 18.06
N PRO A 172 0.78 -14.17 18.85
CA PRO A 172 1.37 -15.46 19.18
C PRO A 172 1.26 -16.51 18.06
N ASP A 173 0.24 -16.40 17.21
CA ASP A 173 -0.05 -17.37 16.16
C ASP A 173 0.88 -17.16 14.94
N PRO A 174 1.59 -18.20 14.45
CA PRO A 174 2.51 -18.09 13.33
C PRO A 174 1.83 -17.68 12.01
N ASP A 175 0.60 -18.14 11.78
CA ASP A 175 -0.15 -17.84 10.56
C ASP A 175 -0.61 -16.37 10.55
N ASP A 176 -1.09 -15.88 11.69
CA ASP A 176 -1.47 -14.47 11.84
C ASP A 176 -0.24 -13.53 11.73
N ARG A 177 0.94 -13.96 12.23
CA ARG A 177 2.22 -13.24 12.01
C ARG A 177 2.57 -13.13 10.53
N THR A 178 2.44 -14.23 9.80
CA THR A 178 2.72 -14.28 8.37
C THR A 178 1.74 -13.39 7.61
N ALA A 179 0.45 -13.48 7.93
CA ALA A 179 -0.58 -12.64 7.32
C ALA A 179 -0.31 -11.14 7.55
N LEU A 180 0.01 -10.74 8.79
CA LEU A 180 0.32 -9.35 9.11
C LEU A 180 1.63 -8.89 8.45
N ALA A 181 2.67 -9.73 8.42
CA ALA A 181 3.93 -9.40 7.76
C ALA A 181 3.73 -9.11 6.26
N VAL A 182 3.01 -9.99 5.55
CA VAL A 182 2.69 -9.81 4.13
C VAL A 182 1.81 -8.56 3.94
N CYS A 183 0.83 -8.33 4.82
CA CYS A 183 0.00 -7.14 4.78
C CYS A 183 0.83 -5.85 4.95
N CYS A 184 1.77 -5.84 5.89
CA CYS A 184 2.67 -4.69 6.12
C CYS A 184 3.61 -4.45 4.94
N ALA A 185 4.06 -5.49 4.24
CA ALA A 185 4.99 -5.41 3.13
C ALA A 185 4.31 -5.01 1.81
N THR A 186 3.03 -5.35 1.65
CA THR A 186 2.28 -5.05 0.43
C THR A 186 1.87 -3.59 0.39
N ARG A 187 2.04 -2.95 -0.79
CA ARG A 187 1.75 -1.52 -0.99
C ARG A 187 0.53 -1.32 -1.89
N HIS A 188 -0.26 -0.33 -1.56
CA HIS A 188 -1.43 0.06 -2.35
C HIS A 188 -1.00 1.05 -3.44
N ILE A 189 -0.82 0.56 -4.68
CA ILE A 189 -0.35 1.36 -5.81
C ILE A 189 -1.23 2.60 -6.02
N GLY A 190 -2.55 2.47 -5.94
CA GLY A 190 -3.47 3.61 -6.10
C GLY A 190 -3.28 4.69 -5.04
N ILE A 191 -3.07 4.32 -3.78
CA ILE A 191 -2.77 5.27 -2.71
C ILE A 191 -1.39 5.89 -2.93
N ALA A 192 -0.40 5.11 -3.37
CA ALA A 192 0.93 5.61 -3.64
C ALA A 192 0.93 6.63 -4.79
N ILE A 193 0.22 6.37 -5.89
CA ILE A 193 0.07 7.31 -7.00
C ILE A 193 -0.66 8.58 -6.54
N LEU A 194 -1.78 8.43 -5.81
CA LEU A 194 -2.52 9.58 -5.28
C LEU A 194 -1.64 10.42 -4.35
N ALA A 195 -0.92 9.78 -3.42
CA ALA A 195 -0.04 10.48 -2.51
C ALA A 195 1.14 11.13 -3.25
N ALA A 196 1.68 10.48 -4.29
CA ALA A 196 2.74 11.05 -5.12
C ALA A 196 2.24 12.26 -5.94
N SER A 197 0.99 12.24 -6.44
CA SER A 197 0.42 13.38 -7.18
C SER A 197 0.17 14.61 -6.30
N VAL A 198 0.12 14.42 -5.00
CA VAL A 198 -0.10 15.47 -3.98
C VAL A 198 1.22 15.84 -3.30
N ALA A 199 2.21 14.96 -3.32
CA ALA A 199 3.52 15.22 -2.76
C ALA A 199 4.24 16.30 -3.58
N PRO A 200 4.83 17.29 -2.92
CA PRO A 200 5.61 18.31 -3.60
C PRO A 200 6.83 17.68 -4.27
N GLY A 201 7.00 17.95 -5.57
CA GLY A 201 8.15 17.51 -6.37
C GLY A 201 9.48 18.13 -5.93
#